data_b272b7411757522000fc23b1a9310a32
#
_entry.id   b272b7411757522000fc23b1a9310a32
#
_cell.length_a   1.000
_cell.length_b   1.000
_cell.length_c   1.000
_cell.angle_alpha   90.00
_cell.angle_beta   90.00
_cell.angle_gamma   90.00
#
_symmetry.space_group_name_H-M   'P 1'
#
loop_
_entity.id
_entity.type
_entity.pdbx_description
1 polymer ?
#
loop_
_entity_poly.entity_id
_entity_poly.type
_entity_poly.pdbx_seq_one_letter_code
_entity_poly.pdbx_strand_id
1 'polypeptide(L)'
;MNLISRFMRVFFHLLYHPFAFAYDLVAATVSFGKWKDWTKVILPFIRGTRILELGHGPGHLQRILLDLNLDSVAIDESAQMGTLAKHRIGAAHKLTRGLAQHLPFASNSFDCIVSTFPTDYIFSAQTLSEISSCLSDGGRLIVLAAAWPKSGFLKWLYRVTGENPADELTSIRSKMEQPFIKAGFEIQVKIVEVELSKLMILIANK
;
A
#
# COMPACT_ATOMS: atom_id res chain seq x y z
N MET A 1 -2.55 -1.34 -24.43
CA MET A 1 -2.49 -1.99 -23.08
C MET A 1 -1.74 -3.29 -23.26
N ASN A 2 -0.54 -3.41 -22.67
CA ASN A 2 0.35 -4.56 -22.88
C ASN A 2 -0.24 -5.86 -22.32
N LEU A 3 0.06 -6.99 -22.98
CA LEU A 3 -0.36 -8.33 -22.56
C LEU A 3 0.01 -8.63 -21.09
N ILE A 4 1.18 -8.16 -20.65
CA ILE A 4 1.68 -8.29 -19.28
C ILE A 4 0.75 -7.58 -18.28
N SER A 5 0.30 -6.35 -18.56
CA SER A 5 -0.60 -5.62 -17.65
C SER A 5 -1.97 -6.28 -17.55
N ARG A 6 -2.45 -6.89 -18.63
CA ARG A 6 -3.70 -7.67 -18.62
C ARG A 6 -3.55 -8.94 -17.80
N PHE A 7 -2.44 -9.66 -17.98
CA PHE A 7 -2.12 -10.86 -17.19
C PHE A 7 -2.02 -10.53 -15.70
N MET A 8 -1.27 -9.50 -15.32
CA MET A 8 -1.11 -9.08 -13.93
C MET A 8 -2.44 -8.70 -13.28
N ARG A 9 -3.32 -8.02 -14.01
CA ARG A 9 -4.66 -7.68 -13.51
C ARG A 9 -5.50 -8.92 -13.21
N VAL A 10 -5.51 -9.90 -14.12
CA VAL A 10 -6.21 -11.17 -13.91
C VAL A 10 -5.58 -11.94 -12.75
N PHE A 11 -4.26 -12.00 -12.68
CA PHE A 11 -3.52 -12.66 -11.60
C PHE A 11 -3.88 -12.09 -10.23
N PHE A 12 -3.82 -10.76 -10.08
CA PHE A 12 -4.19 -10.13 -8.81
C PHE A 12 -5.68 -10.27 -8.49
N HIS A 13 -6.56 -10.18 -9.49
CA HIS A 13 -7.98 -10.44 -9.27
C HIS A 13 -8.22 -11.84 -8.72
N LEU A 14 -7.61 -12.87 -9.30
CA LEU A 14 -7.71 -14.23 -8.79
C LEU A 14 -7.12 -14.40 -7.40
N LEU A 15 -5.96 -13.77 -7.13
CA LEU A 15 -5.28 -13.85 -5.85
C LEU A 15 -6.08 -13.18 -4.72
N TYR A 16 -6.75 -12.06 -5.00
CA TYR A 16 -7.52 -11.34 -3.99
C TYR A 16 -8.94 -11.87 -3.77
N HIS A 17 -9.46 -12.72 -4.66
CA HIS A 17 -10.79 -13.27 -4.56
C HIS A 17 -10.78 -14.80 -4.39
N PRO A 18 -10.80 -15.66 -5.43
CA PRO A 18 -10.93 -17.10 -5.22
C PRO A 18 -9.69 -17.74 -4.58
N PHE A 19 -8.48 -17.18 -4.78
CA PHE A 19 -7.23 -17.73 -4.24
C PHE A 19 -6.65 -16.93 -3.07
N ALA A 20 -7.50 -16.20 -2.33
CA ALA A 20 -7.07 -15.40 -1.18
C ALA A 20 -6.31 -16.23 -0.12
N PHE A 21 -6.62 -17.52 0.01
CA PHE A 21 -5.90 -18.44 0.91
C PHE A 21 -4.42 -18.62 0.54
N ALA A 22 -4.07 -18.45 -0.73
CA ALA A 22 -2.70 -18.55 -1.21
C ALA A 22 -1.92 -17.23 -1.09
N TYR A 23 -2.58 -16.13 -0.69
CA TYR A 23 -1.97 -14.82 -0.62
C TYR A 23 -0.72 -14.79 0.26
N ASP A 24 -0.79 -15.39 1.46
CA ASP A 24 0.36 -15.42 2.38
C ASP A 24 1.54 -16.19 1.81
N LEU A 25 1.29 -17.25 1.04
CA LEU A 25 2.33 -18.03 0.36
C LEU A 25 2.99 -17.20 -0.76
N VAL A 26 2.18 -16.51 -1.57
CA VAL A 26 2.69 -15.65 -2.64
C VAL A 26 3.47 -14.47 -2.05
N ALA A 27 2.92 -13.81 -1.03
CA ALA A 27 3.58 -12.72 -0.32
C ALA A 27 4.92 -13.18 0.30
N ALA A 28 4.94 -14.35 0.96
CA ALA A 28 6.15 -14.93 1.53
C ALA A 28 7.19 -15.25 0.45
N THR A 29 6.77 -15.82 -0.69
CA THR A 29 7.68 -16.15 -1.80
C THR A 29 8.30 -14.91 -2.42
N VAL A 30 7.49 -13.89 -2.73
CA VAL A 30 7.95 -12.63 -3.35
C VAL A 30 8.81 -11.83 -2.39
N SER A 31 8.53 -11.89 -1.08
CA SER A 31 9.25 -11.13 -0.05
C SER A 31 10.38 -11.93 0.63
N PHE A 32 10.62 -13.16 0.22
CA PHE A 32 11.55 -14.08 0.93
C PHE A 32 11.24 -14.20 2.43
N GLY A 33 9.93 -14.24 2.78
CA GLY A 33 9.45 -14.29 4.16
C GLY A 33 9.46 -12.94 4.91
N LYS A 34 9.90 -11.85 4.29
CA LYS A 34 10.08 -10.53 4.93
C LYS A 34 8.87 -9.59 4.80
N TRP A 35 7.75 -10.06 4.28
CA TRP A 35 6.54 -9.23 4.07
C TRP A 35 6.11 -8.44 5.31
N LYS A 36 6.12 -9.10 6.48
CA LYS A 36 5.76 -8.45 7.76
C LYS A 36 6.75 -7.34 8.14
N ASP A 37 8.03 -7.54 7.87
CA ASP A 37 9.05 -6.53 8.20
C ASP A 37 8.94 -5.34 7.25
N TRP A 38 8.58 -5.58 5.99
CA TRP A 38 8.32 -4.51 5.05
C TRP A 38 7.13 -3.63 5.47
N THR A 39 6.04 -4.22 5.94
CA THR A 39 4.88 -3.43 6.40
C THR A 39 5.20 -2.59 7.63
N LYS A 40 6.12 -3.01 8.51
CA LYS A 40 6.54 -2.22 9.68
C LYS A 40 7.30 -0.93 9.31
N VAL A 41 7.87 -0.85 8.10
CA VAL A 41 8.69 0.29 7.69
C VAL A 41 7.89 1.61 7.62
N ILE A 42 6.57 1.52 7.49
CA ILE A 42 5.70 2.72 7.46
C ILE A 42 5.41 3.27 8.87
N LEU A 43 5.58 2.49 9.93
CA LEU A 43 5.20 2.86 11.30
C LEU A 43 5.82 4.19 11.76
N PRO A 44 7.11 4.50 11.51
CA PRO A 44 7.69 5.78 11.91
C PRO A 44 7.07 7.01 11.24
N PHE A 45 6.30 6.82 10.16
CA PHE A 45 5.66 7.90 9.42
C PHE A 45 4.20 8.12 9.83
N ILE A 46 3.60 7.18 10.58
CA ILE A 46 2.25 7.31 11.11
C ILE A 46 2.23 8.47 12.12
N ARG A 47 1.22 9.33 12.01
CA ARG A 47 0.97 10.44 12.92
C ARG A 47 -0.48 10.47 13.34
N GLY A 48 -0.74 11.04 14.52
CA GLY A 48 -2.08 11.10 15.08
C GLY A 48 -2.56 9.75 15.61
N THR A 49 -3.82 9.68 15.98
CA THR A 49 -4.43 8.53 16.65
C THR A 49 -5.56 7.90 15.85
N ARG A 50 -6.14 8.62 14.89
CA ARG A 50 -7.24 8.15 14.05
C ARG A 50 -6.68 7.66 12.73
N ILE A 51 -6.54 6.34 12.62
CA ILE A 51 -5.84 5.70 11.50
C ILE A 51 -6.85 4.91 10.65
N LEU A 52 -6.78 5.07 9.32
CA LEU A 52 -7.51 4.24 8.35
C LEU A 52 -6.50 3.46 7.50
N GLU A 53 -6.67 2.14 7.40
CA GLU A 53 -5.95 1.32 6.41
C GLU A 53 -6.83 1.05 5.19
N LEU A 54 -6.33 1.41 4.01
CA LEU A 54 -6.97 1.13 2.71
C LEU A 54 -6.36 -0.13 2.09
N GLY A 55 -7.21 -1.12 1.79
CA GLY A 55 -6.78 -2.40 1.26
C GLY A 55 -6.07 -3.22 2.33
N HIS A 56 -6.77 -3.55 3.43
CA HIS A 56 -6.15 -4.26 4.56
C HIS A 56 -5.68 -5.68 4.22
N GLY A 57 -6.12 -6.24 3.08
CA GLY A 57 -5.80 -7.59 2.70
C GLY A 57 -6.12 -8.59 3.81
N PRO A 58 -5.22 -9.57 4.08
CA PRO A 58 -5.43 -10.54 5.15
C PRO A 58 -5.11 -9.98 6.56
N GLY A 59 -4.98 -8.66 6.75
CA GLY A 59 -4.88 -7.99 8.05
C GLY A 59 -3.49 -7.99 8.69
N HIS A 60 -2.41 -8.05 7.92
CA HIS A 60 -1.04 -8.04 8.47
C HIS A 60 -0.69 -6.75 9.19
N LEU A 61 -0.95 -5.59 8.56
CA LEU A 61 -0.68 -4.30 9.18
C LEU A 61 -1.64 -4.04 10.34
N GLN A 62 -2.92 -4.39 10.20
CA GLN A 62 -3.90 -4.25 11.29
C GLN A 62 -3.43 -4.99 12.55
N ARG A 63 -2.91 -6.21 12.41
CA ARG A 63 -2.35 -6.95 13.56
C ARG A 63 -1.21 -6.19 14.22
N ILE A 64 -0.31 -5.59 13.42
CA ILE A 64 0.80 -4.80 13.96
C ILE A 64 0.31 -3.54 14.68
N LEU A 65 -0.67 -2.82 14.09
CA LEU A 65 -1.25 -1.62 14.72
C LEU A 65 -1.91 -1.94 16.06
N LEU A 66 -2.61 -3.06 16.14
CA LEU A 66 -3.22 -3.54 17.37
C LEU A 66 -2.21 -3.92 18.46
N ASP A 67 -1.15 -4.65 18.07
CA ASP A 67 -0.08 -5.03 19.01
C ASP A 67 0.64 -3.78 19.57
N LEU A 68 0.57 -2.65 18.86
CA LEU A 68 1.07 -1.34 19.29
C LEU A 68 0.02 -0.49 20.02
N ASN A 69 -1.19 -1.03 20.30
CA ASN A 69 -2.33 -0.32 20.89
C ASN A 69 -2.75 0.93 20.10
N LEU A 70 -2.59 0.93 18.76
CA LEU A 70 -3.06 1.98 17.89
C LEU A 70 -4.48 1.69 17.43
N ASP A 71 -5.43 2.60 17.72
CA ASP A 71 -6.81 2.46 17.26
C ASP A 71 -6.87 2.72 15.74
N SER A 72 -7.32 1.72 14.99
CA SER A 72 -7.38 1.79 13.55
C SER A 72 -8.67 1.18 13.01
N VAL A 73 -9.13 1.77 11.90
CA VAL A 73 -10.21 1.25 11.05
C VAL A 73 -9.58 0.74 9.77
N ALA A 74 -10.16 -0.29 9.17
CA ALA A 74 -9.65 -0.81 7.91
C ALA A 74 -10.78 -1.12 6.92
N ILE A 75 -10.51 -0.92 5.64
CA ILE A 75 -11.44 -1.18 4.55
C ILE A 75 -10.77 -2.01 3.45
N ASP A 76 -11.51 -2.98 2.91
CA ASP A 76 -11.09 -3.80 1.77
C ASP A 76 -12.32 -4.20 0.95
N GLU A 77 -12.17 -4.31 -0.37
CA GLU A 77 -13.28 -4.72 -1.23
C GLU A 77 -13.56 -6.24 -1.17
N SER A 78 -12.51 -7.03 -0.87
CA SER A 78 -12.56 -8.48 -0.88
C SER A 78 -13.17 -9.05 0.40
N ALA A 79 -14.33 -9.71 0.27
CA ALA A 79 -14.94 -10.43 1.38
C ALA A 79 -14.04 -11.56 1.90
N GLN A 80 -13.29 -12.20 1.02
CA GLN A 80 -12.36 -13.28 1.36
C GLN A 80 -11.19 -12.75 2.21
N MET A 81 -10.60 -11.60 1.82
CA MET A 81 -9.58 -10.93 2.62
C MET A 81 -10.14 -10.50 3.98
N GLY A 82 -11.36 -9.97 4.03
CA GLY A 82 -12.04 -9.64 5.28
C GLY A 82 -12.20 -10.85 6.20
N THR A 83 -12.51 -12.04 5.68
CA THR A 83 -12.57 -13.27 6.45
C THR A 83 -11.20 -13.65 7.01
N LEU A 84 -10.14 -13.63 6.20
CA LEU A 84 -8.78 -13.91 6.64
C LEU A 84 -8.30 -12.92 7.70
N ALA A 85 -8.60 -11.62 7.52
CA ALA A 85 -8.26 -10.58 8.47
C ALA A 85 -8.96 -10.83 9.82
N LYS A 86 -10.26 -11.13 9.84
CA LYS A 86 -11.00 -11.48 11.06
C LYS A 86 -10.39 -12.67 11.82
N HIS A 87 -9.95 -13.69 11.11
CA HIS A 87 -9.25 -14.81 11.73
C HIS A 87 -7.91 -14.40 12.37
N ARG A 88 -7.19 -13.48 11.74
CA ARG A 88 -5.87 -13.02 12.22
C ARG A 88 -5.96 -12.07 13.41
N ILE A 89 -6.91 -11.14 13.40
CA ILE A 89 -6.97 -10.05 14.38
C ILE A 89 -8.12 -10.17 15.38
N GLY A 90 -9.04 -11.10 15.17
CA GLY A 90 -10.24 -11.28 15.97
C GLY A 90 -11.44 -10.46 15.46
N ALA A 91 -12.64 -10.84 15.94
CA ALA A 91 -13.91 -10.28 15.42
C ALA A 91 -14.24 -8.87 15.97
N ALA A 92 -13.54 -8.40 17.01
CA ALA A 92 -13.83 -7.12 17.68
C ALA A 92 -13.27 -5.90 16.96
N HIS A 93 -12.58 -6.09 15.82
CA HIS A 93 -11.90 -5.00 15.15
C HIS A 93 -12.75 -4.35 14.07
N LYS A 94 -12.47 -3.07 13.83
CA LYS A 94 -13.20 -2.18 12.92
C LYS A 94 -12.84 -2.45 11.45
N LEU A 95 -13.23 -3.62 10.94
CA LEU A 95 -13.07 -3.99 9.54
C LEU A 95 -14.35 -3.69 8.77
N THR A 96 -14.22 -2.94 7.68
CA THR A 96 -15.32 -2.56 6.79
C THR A 96 -15.08 -3.14 5.40
N ARG A 97 -16.13 -3.61 4.74
CA ARG A 97 -16.07 -3.99 3.33
C ARG A 97 -16.50 -2.81 2.48
N GLY A 98 -15.68 -2.40 1.52
CA GLY A 98 -16.00 -1.29 0.62
C GLY A 98 -14.88 -0.97 -0.35
N LEU A 99 -15.14 -0.03 -1.24
CA LEU A 99 -14.21 0.44 -2.26
C LEU A 99 -13.52 1.72 -1.77
N ALA A 100 -12.22 1.86 -2.05
CA ALA A 100 -11.47 3.08 -1.76
C ALA A 100 -11.96 4.30 -2.56
N GLN A 101 -12.68 4.07 -3.67
CA GLN A 101 -13.32 5.10 -4.48
C GLN A 101 -14.62 5.65 -3.87
N HIS A 102 -15.14 5.03 -2.80
CA HIS A 102 -16.37 5.43 -2.11
C HIS A 102 -16.22 5.08 -0.63
N LEU A 103 -15.50 5.93 0.10
CA LEU A 103 -15.21 5.70 1.52
C LEU A 103 -16.45 6.02 2.37
N PRO A 104 -16.96 5.07 3.18
CA PRO A 104 -18.14 5.27 4.00
C PRO A 104 -17.81 5.99 5.32
N PHE A 105 -16.95 6.99 5.27
CA PHE A 105 -16.50 7.74 6.43
C PHE A 105 -16.79 9.22 6.29
N ALA A 106 -17.00 9.89 7.42
CA ALA A 106 -17.22 11.34 7.42
C ALA A 106 -15.94 12.09 7.04
N SER A 107 -16.10 13.32 6.54
CA SER A 107 -14.97 14.20 6.27
C SER A 107 -14.17 14.48 7.54
N ASN A 108 -12.86 14.66 7.42
CA ASN A 108 -11.93 14.97 8.52
C ASN A 108 -11.91 13.93 9.66
N SER A 109 -12.20 12.67 9.34
CA SER A 109 -12.26 11.57 10.34
C SER A 109 -10.92 10.97 10.71
N PHE A 110 -9.89 11.13 9.87
CA PHE A 110 -8.61 10.45 10.05
C PHE A 110 -7.43 11.42 10.03
N ASP A 111 -6.49 11.19 10.93
CA ASP A 111 -5.21 11.93 10.97
C ASP A 111 -4.19 11.31 10.03
N CYS A 112 -4.31 10.01 9.81
CA CYS A 112 -3.43 9.24 8.95
C CYS A 112 -4.21 8.16 8.18
N ILE A 113 -4.00 8.11 6.88
CA ILE A 113 -4.49 7.02 6.03
C ILE A 113 -3.27 6.26 5.53
N VAL A 114 -3.30 4.93 5.59
CA VAL A 114 -2.18 4.07 5.20
C VAL A 114 -2.62 3.04 4.16
N SER A 115 -1.76 2.72 3.22
CA SER A 115 -1.99 1.62 2.27
C SER A 115 -0.68 0.90 1.98
N THR A 116 -0.69 -0.43 2.03
CA THR A 116 0.51 -1.25 1.81
C THR A 116 0.35 -2.07 0.54
N PHE A 117 1.24 -1.85 -0.41
CA PHE A 117 1.26 -2.53 -1.71
C PHE A 117 -0.10 -2.50 -2.43
N PRO A 118 -0.72 -1.29 -2.54
CA PRO A 118 -1.98 -1.15 -3.25
C PRO A 118 -1.82 -1.44 -4.74
N THR A 119 -2.91 -1.84 -5.38
CA THR A 119 -2.99 -1.86 -6.83
C THR A 119 -3.20 -0.44 -7.39
N ASP A 120 -3.50 -0.32 -8.66
CA ASP A 120 -3.65 0.96 -9.37
C ASP A 120 -4.79 1.86 -8.85
N TYR A 121 -5.71 1.33 -8.02
CA TYR A 121 -6.79 2.14 -7.43
C TYR A 121 -6.28 3.36 -6.64
N ILE A 122 -5.10 3.24 -6.00
CA ILE A 122 -4.52 4.30 -5.16
C ILE A 122 -4.15 5.56 -5.95
N PHE A 123 -3.95 5.42 -7.26
CA PHE A 123 -3.61 6.53 -8.17
C PHE A 123 -4.84 7.14 -8.85
N SER A 124 -6.05 6.62 -8.60
CA SER A 124 -7.26 7.15 -9.23
C SER A 124 -7.65 8.49 -8.60
N ALA A 125 -8.06 9.45 -9.43
CA ALA A 125 -8.50 10.76 -8.96
C ALA A 125 -9.66 10.66 -7.95
N GLN A 126 -10.56 9.69 -8.15
CA GLN A 126 -11.69 9.46 -7.26
C GLN A 126 -11.24 8.97 -5.89
N THR A 127 -10.33 7.98 -5.82
CA THR A 127 -9.76 7.52 -4.55
C THR A 127 -9.04 8.65 -3.81
N LEU A 128 -8.23 9.44 -4.53
CA LEU A 128 -7.48 10.54 -3.92
C LEU A 128 -8.41 11.65 -3.40
N SER A 129 -9.53 11.92 -4.08
CA SER A 129 -10.58 12.83 -3.61
C SER A 129 -11.22 12.34 -2.32
N GLU A 130 -11.59 11.04 -2.25
CA GLU A 130 -12.16 10.43 -1.04
C GLU A 130 -11.16 10.48 0.14
N ILE A 131 -9.89 10.12 -0.13
CA ILE A 131 -8.81 10.21 0.86
C ILE A 131 -8.67 11.65 1.38
N SER A 132 -8.62 12.64 0.48
CA SER A 132 -8.49 14.04 0.85
C SER A 132 -9.69 14.50 1.70
N SER A 133 -10.91 14.07 1.37
CA SER A 133 -12.10 14.37 2.15
C SER A 133 -12.04 13.77 3.56
N CYS A 134 -11.63 12.52 3.68
CA CYS A 134 -11.57 11.80 4.96
C CYS A 134 -10.41 12.22 5.85
N LEU A 135 -9.31 12.76 5.29
CA LEU A 135 -8.18 13.28 6.06
C LEU A 135 -8.54 14.60 6.75
N SER A 136 -8.15 14.73 8.00
CA SER A 136 -8.15 16.00 8.73
C SER A 136 -7.15 16.99 8.13
N ASP A 137 -7.31 18.27 8.45
CA ASP A 137 -6.34 19.29 8.05
C ASP A 137 -4.97 18.97 8.67
N GLY A 138 -3.92 19.01 7.84
CA GLY A 138 -2.58 18.56 8.20
C GLY A 138 -2.42 17.04 8.34
N GLY A 139 -3.46 16.27 8.00
CA GLY A 139 -3.41 14.82 7.93
C GLY A 139 -2.56 14.32 6.75
N ARG A 140 -2.26 13.04 6.74
CA ARG A 140 -1.40 12.46 5.69
C ARG A 140 -1.85 11.09 5.22
N LEU A 141 -1.56 10.84 3.95
CA LEU A 141 -1.59 9.52 3.36
C LEU A 141 -0.17 8.95 3.28
N ILE A 142 0.00 7.68 3.70
CA ILE A 142 1.26 6.94 3.58
C ILE A 142 1.00 5.71 2.70
N VAL A 143 1.75 5.60 1.62
CA VAL A 143 1.64 4.45 0.70
C VAL A 143 2.97 3.73 0.63
N LEU A 144 3.01 2.47 1.06
CA LEU A 144 4.12 1.57 0.76
C LEU A 144 3.90 1.04 -0.66
N ALA A 145 4.50 1.70 -1.63
CA ALA A 145 4.13 1.54 -3.04
C ALA A 145 4.83 0.38 -3.73
N ALA A 146 6.09 0.12 -3.41
CA ALA A 146 6.89 -0.89 -4.08
C ALA A 146 8.03 -1.42 -3.20
N ALA A 147 8.47 -2.63 -3.51
CA ALA A 147 9.66 -3.24 -2.96
C ALA A 147 10.47 -3.91 -4.07
N TRP A 148 11.79 -3.82 -4.02
CA TRP A 148 12.68 -4.52 -4.94
C TRP A 148 13.97 -4.96 -4.24
N PRO A 149 14.59 -6.08 -4.67
CA PRO A 149 15.79 -6.60 -4.06
C PRO A 149 17.00 -5.68 -4.29
N LYS A 150 17.92 -5.64 -3.32
CA LYS A 150 19.21 -4.94 -3.43
C LYS A 150 20.20 -5.64 -4.36
N SER A 151 19.88 -6.80 -4.93
CA SER A 151 20.82 -7.71 -5.58
C SER A 151 21.62 -7.05 -6.70
N GLY A 152 22.92 -7.36 -6.73
CA GLY A 152 23.83 -6.95 -7.80
C GLY A 152 23.46 -7.50 -9.18
N PHE A 153 22.62 -8.54 -9.23
CA PHE A 153 22.09 -9.13 -10.45
C PHE A 153 21.25 -8.12 -11.27
N LEU A 154 20.38 -7.36 -10.63
CA LEU A 154 19.63 -6.28 -11.30
C LEU A 154 20.55 -5.18 -11.83
N LYS A 155 21.57 -4.78 -11.05
CA LYS A 155 22.61 -3.83 -11.52
C LYS A 155 23.41 -4.39 -12.69
N TRP A 156 23.69 -5.67 -12.68
CA TRP A 156 24.37 -6.35 -13.78
C TRP A 156 23.47 -6.41 -15.03
N LEU A 157 22.20 -6.77 -14.87
CA LEU A 157 21.23 -6.82 -15.96
C LEU A 157 21.09 -5.45 -16.63
N TYR A 158 20.91 -4.37 -15.88
CA TYR A 158 20.83 -3.00 -16.40
C TYR A 158 22.12 -2.58 -17.12
N ARG A 159 23.28 -3.00 -16.61
CA ARG A 159 24.56 -2.72 -17.28
C ARG A 159 24.68 -3.44 -18.63
N VAL A 160 24.11 -4.61 -18.78
CA VAL A 160 24.14 -5.41 -20.01
C VAL A 160 23.10 -4.89 -21.03
N THR A 161 21.93 -4.42 -20.56
CA THR A 161 20.87 -3.89 -21.41
C THR A 161 21.11 -2.45 -21.85
N GLY A 162 22.09 -1.76 -21.26
CA GLY A 162 22.42 -0.36 -21.58
C GLY A 162 21.41 0.67 -21.04
N GLU A 163 20.42 0.23 -20.25
CA GLU A 163 19.46 1.12 -19.62
C GLU A 163 20.08 1.77 -18.37
N ASN A 164 19.79 3.07 -18.16
CA ASN A 164 20.25 3.77 -16.96
C ASN A 164 19.20 3.64 -15.83
N PRO A 165 19.46 2.90 -14.76
CA PRO A 165 18.49 2.69 -13.69
C PRO A 165 18.04 4.00 -13.01
N ALA A 166 18.87 5.04 -13.05
CA ALA A 166 18.56 6.33 -12.43
C ALA A 166 17.49 7.09 -13.21
N ASP A 167 17.53 7.07 -14.53
CA ASP A 167 16.58 7.77 -15.40
C ASP A 167 15.21 7.07 -15.35
N GLU A 168 15.21 5.74 -15.34
CA GLU A 168 13.99 4.94 -15.21
C GLU A 168 13.32 5.14 -13.84
N LEU A 169 14.07 5.11 -12.75
CA LEU A 169 13.57 5.37 -11.41
C LEU A 169 12.99 6.79 -11.29
N THR A 170 13.63 7.78 -11.91
CA THR A 170 13.15 9.17 -11.93
C THR A 170 11.83 9.29 -12.70
N SER A 171 11.73 8.63 -13.86
CA SER A 171 10.50 8.59 -14.66
C SER A 171 9.35 7.88 -13.94
N ILE A 172 9.62 6.73 -13.32
CA ILE A 172 8.64 5.98 -12.53
C ILE A 172 8.19 6.83 -11.34
N ARG A 173 9.11 7.44 -10.62
CA ARG A 173 8.83 8.32 -9.49
C ARG A 173 7.90 9.46 -9.90
N SER A 174 8.24 10.19 -10.95
CA SER A 174 7.41 11.30 -11.46
C SER A 174 6.00 10.83 -11.84
N LYS A 175 5.87 9.68 -12.51
CA LYS A 175 4.56 9.11 -12.85
C LYS A 175 3.72 8.74 -11.63
N MET A 176 4.36 8.28 -10.55
CA MET A 176 3.68 7.93 -9.31
C MET A 176 3.29 9.18 -8.49
N GLU A 177 4.08 10.25 -8.52
CA GLU A 177 3.81 11.50 -7.80
C GLU A 177 2.68 12.32 -8.42
N GLN A 178 2.59 12.36 -9.74
CA GLN A 178 1.67 13.24 -10.49
C GLN A 178 0.18 13.12 -10.09
N PRO A 179 -0.41 11.94 -9.88
CA PRO A 179 -1.79 11.84 -9.43
C PRO A 179 -2.05 12.54 -8.09
N PHE A 180 -1.12 12.42 -7.13
CA PHE A 180 -1.23 13.03 -5.80
C PHE A 180 -1.11 14.55 -5.89
N ILE A 181 -0.14 15.07 -6.67
CA ILE A 181 0.03 16.51 -6.90
C ILE A 181 -1.23 17.11 -7.53
N LYS A 182 -1.81 16.43 -8.54
CA LYS A 182 -3.05 16.85 -9.18
C LYS A 182 -4.25 16.86 -8.22
N ALA A 183 -4.23 15.98 -7.22
CA ALA A 183 -5.25 15.92 -6.18
C ALA A 183 -5.01 16.93 -5.02
N GLY A 184 -3.97 17.77 -5.11
CA GLY A 184 -3.68 18.83 -4.15
C GLY A 184 -2.80 18.40 -2.96
N PHE A 185 -2.20 17.21 -3.00
CA PHE A 185 -1.28 16.77 -1.95
C PHE A 185 0.13 17.29 -2.16
N GLU A 186 0.78 17.67 -1.04
CA GLU A 186 2.23 17.82 -0.99
C GLU A 186 2.86 16.44 -0.81
N ILE A 187 3.65 15.98 -1.79
CA ILE A 187 4.18 14.61 -1.80
C ILE A 187 5.67 14.54 -1.57
N GLN A 188 6.10 13.61 -0.72
CA GLN A 188 7.49 13.23 -0.49
C GLN A 188 7.66 11.74 -0.77
N VAL A 189 8.64 11.37 -1.59
CA VAL A 189 9.04 9.98 -1.82
C VAL A 189 10.26 9.64 -1.01
N LYS A 190 10.18 8.55 -0.25
CA LYS A 190 11.30 7.99 0.52
C LYS A 190 11.66 6.60 0.03
N ILE A 191 12.95 6.35 -0.10
CA ILE A 191 13.48 5.01 -0.32
C ILE A 191 14.10 4.56 0.99
N VAL A 192 13.54 3.50 1.56
CA VAL A 192 14.05 2.91 2.81
C VAL A 192 14.71 1.58 2.49
N GLU A 193 15.93 1.41 2.97
CA GLU A 193 16.68 0.18 2.80
C GLU A 193 16.48 -0.74 4.00
N VAL A 194 16.02 -1.96 3.73
CA VAL A 194 15.88 -3.03 4.72
C VAL A 194 16.64 -4.24 4.24
N GLU A 195 17.46 -4.84 5.08
CA GLU A 195 18.27 -6.04 4.77
C GLU A 195 18.62 -6.20 3.27
N LEU A 196 17.88 -7.07 2.55
CA LEU A 196 18.11 -7.41 1.15
C LEU A 196 17.23 -6.61 0.16
N SER A 197 16.45 -5.63 0.63
CA SER A 197 15.45 -4.94 -0.20
C SER A 197 15.49 -3.43 -0.02
N LYS A 198 15.00 -2.72 -1.04
CA LYS A 198 14.67 -1.30 -1.01
C LYS A 198 13.16 -1.15 -1.12
N LEU A 199 12.59 -0.28 -0.33
CA LEU A 199 11.17 -0.01 -0.26
C LEU A 199 10.89 1.44 -0.63
N MET A 200 9.88 1.67 -1.46
CA MET A 200 9.42 3.00 -1.83
C MET A 200 8.18 3.36 -1.02
N ILE A 201 8.27 4.47 -0.31
CA ILE A 201 7.18 5.03 0.50
C ILE A 201 6.83 6.39 -0.08
N LEU A 202 5.56 6.58 -0.39
CA LEU A 202 4.97 7.87 -0.74
C LEU A 202 4.32 8.45 0.51
N ILE A 203 4.64 9.68 0.87
CA ILE A 203 4.03 10.42 1.98
C ILE A 203 3.38 11.65 1.36
N ALA A 204 2.05 11.69 1.36
CA ALA A 204 1.27 12.77 0.80
C ALA A 204 0.56 13.52 1.93
N ASN A 205 0.90 14.79 2.15
CA ASN A 205 0.29 15.65 3.17
C ASN A 205 -0.85 16.45 2.53
N LYS A 206 -1.97 16.54 3.26
CA LYS A 206 -3.11 17.40 2.91
C LYS A 206 -2.85 18.83 3.33
#